data_ba7f5beaee0498c5457ab7dbcfa8e2d3
#
_entry.id   ba7f5beaee0498c5457ab7dbcfa8e2d3
#
_cell.length_a   1.000
_cell.length_b   1.000
_cell.length_c   1.000
_cell.angle_alpha   90.00
_cell.angle_beta   90.00
_cell.angle_gamma   90.00
#
_symmetry.space_group_name_H-M   'P 1'
#
loop_
_entity.id
_entity.type
_entity.pdbx_description
1 polymer ?
#
loop_
_entity_poly.entity_id
_entity_poly.type
_entity_poly.pdbx_seq_one_letter_code
_entity_poly.pdbx_strand_id
1 'polypeptide(L)'
;MATVTLKNVMKIYPYSGDDEKAAKKRARRKNEGEVKKTNLQITEKGVVAVQQFNLEIADKEFIVLVGPSGCGKSTTLRMVAGLEEITEGELWIGNKLVNDVAPKDRDIAMVFQNYALYPHMTVYDNMAFALKLRKTPKGEIDKKVKQAAEILDITEYLGRKPKALSGGQRQRVAIGRAIVRDPQVFLMDEPLSNLDAKLRNQMRAEIIKLRERINTTFIYVTHDQTEAMTLGDRIVIMKDGFIQQIGTPQEVFNHPYNLFVAGFIGSPQMNFFDAKLIKKDGKYAVDLYGHVVELSEDKQAKLVANNVAEQEITLGVRPEHITIGDTGVAGKIDVHEMMGSSVHLHVNTHGKDIIAVISTMDMSEAEVAAMKAGTAVNFDFGGHNCHVFNKETGINLEA
;
A
#
# COMPACT_ATOMS: atom_id res chain seq x y z
N MET A 1 1.18 -7.80 -25.93
CA MET A 1 0.91 -6.78 -24.94
C MET A 1 0.03 -7.38 -23.87
N ALA A 2 0.44 -7.31 -22.65
CA ALA A 2 -0.19 -8.07 -21.58
C ALA A 2 -0.92 -7.15 -20.60
N THR A 3 -2.14 -6.81 -20.95
CA THR A 3 -3.11 -6.30 -19.98
C THR A 3 -3.45 -7.41 -19.00
N VAL A 4 -3.76 -7.07 -17.75
CA VAL A 4 -4.32 -8.03 -16.79
C VAL A 4 -5.66 -7.50 -16.30
N THR A 5 -6.72 -8.29 -16.46
CA THR A 5 -8.06 -7.87 -16.06
C THR A 5 -8.65 -8.86 -15.06
N LEU A 6 -9.02 -8.37 -13.89
CA LEU A 6 -9.76 -9.09 -12.87
C LEU A 6 -11.20 -8.57 -12.86
N LYS A 7 -12.18 -9.47 -13.09
CA LYS A 7 -13.62 -9.12 -13.09
C LYS A 7 -14.34 -9.88 -12.00
N ASN A 8 -14.82 -9.16 -10.99
CA ASN A 8 -15.55 -9.71 -9.84
C ASN A 8 -14.86 -10.91 -9.18
N VAL A 9 -13.51 -10.87 -9.15
CA VAL A 9 -12.73 -11.99 -8.62
C VAL A 9 -12.97 -12.11 -7.12
N MET A 10 -13.28 -13.35 -6.69
CA MET A 10 -13.53 -13.69 -5.30
C MET A 10 -12.73 -14.92 -4.89
N LYS A 11 -12.23 -14.91 -3.64
CA LYS A 11 -11.61 -16.08 -3.02
C LYS A 11 -12.25 -16.37 -1.68
N ILE A 12 -12.78 -17.59 -1.56
CA ILE A 12 -13.32 -18.16 -0.33
C ILE A 12 -12.49 -19.37 0.04
N TYR A 13 -11.94 -19.37 1.26
CA TYR A 13 -11.29 -20.54 1.83
C TYR A 13 -12.34 -21.35 2.60
N PRO A 14 -12.66 -22.58 2.19
CA PRO A 14 -13.62 -23.43 2.91
C PRO A 14 -13.10 -23.76 4.30
N TYR A 15 -14.01 -24.01 5.24
CA TYR A 15 -13.63 -24.47 6.56
C TYR A 15 -12.99 -25.85 6.49
N SER A 16 -11.87 -26.05 7.17
CA SER A 16 -11.40 -27.38 7.51
C SER A 16 -12.26 -27.95 8.65
N GLY A 17 -12.45 -29.30 8.70
CA GLY A 17 -13.47 -29.95 9.54
C GLY A 17 -13.48 -29.58 11.04
N ASP A 18 -12.37 -29.13 11.62
CA ASP A 18 -12.28 -28.61 13.00
C ASP A 18 -12.71 -27.14 13.10
N ASP A 19 -12.51 -26.36 12.04
CA ASP A 19 -12.88 -24.93 11.97
C ASP A 19 -14.39 -24.75 11.79
N GLU A 20 -15.09 -25.72 11.16
CA GLU A 20 -16.55 -25.68 10.98
C GLU A 20 -17.29 -25.72 12.33
N LYS A 21 -16.83 -26.54 13.26
CA LYS A 21 -17.37 -26.60 14.62
C LYS A 21 -17.07 -25.34 15.41
N ALA A 22 -15.85 -24.78 15.23
CA ALA A 22 -15.45 -23.53 15.84
C ALA A 22 -16.22 -22.32 15.26
N ALA A 23 -16.48 -22.30 13.96
CA ALA A 23 -17.27 -21.26 13.29
C ALA A 23 -18.75 -21.29 13.70
N LYS A 24 -19.37 -22.47 13.75
CA LYS A 24 -20.74 -22.65 14.28
C LYS A 24 -20.86 -22.22 15.74
N LYS A 25 -19.83 -22.48 16.56
CA LYS A 25 -19.76 -22.04 17.96
C LYS A 25 -19.57 -20.53 18.09
N ARG A 26 -18.79 -19.90 17.17
CA ARG A 26 -18.59 -18.44 17.09
C ARG A 26 -19.84 -17.71 16.58
N ALA A 27 -20.54 -18.25 15.58
CA ALA A 27 -21.80 -17.70 15.08
C ALA A 27 -22.91 -17.71 16.18
N ARG A 28 -22.96 -18.75 17.00
CA ARG A 28 -23.85 -18.81 18.19
C ARG A 28 -23.47 -17.79 19.28
N ARG A 29 -22.16 -17.53 19.48
CA ARG A 29 -21.65 -16.54 20.46
C ARG A 29 -21.77 -15.08 20.00
N LYS A 30 -21.95 -14.82 18.70
CA LYS A 30 -22.19 -13.47 18.18
C LYS A 30 -23.48 -12.83 18.73
N ASN A 31 -24.41 -13.64 19.26
CA ASN A 31 -25.56 -13.17 20.02
C ASN A 31 -25.26 -12.83 21.50
N GLU A 32 -24.02 -13.02 21.96
CA GLU A 32 -23.64 -12.83 23.40
C GLU A 32 -22.45 -11.87 23.58
N GLY A 33 -22.29 -10.88 22.71
CA GLY A 33 -21.52 -9.64 23.03
C GLY A 33 -20.00 -9.71 23.05
N GLU A 34 -19.31 -10.80 22.68
CA GLU A 34 -17.85 -10.84 22.58
C GLU A 34 -17.33 -10.85 21.14
N VAL A 35 -16.85 -9.69 20.68
CA VAL A 35 -16.21 -9.50 19.39
C VAL A 35 -14.73 -9.84 19.47
N LYS A 36 -14.31 -11.02 19.01
CA LYS A 36 -12.90 -11.29 18.67
C LYS A 36 -12.62 -10.87 17.24
N LYS A 37 -11.64 -9.95 17.10
CA LYS A 37 -11.20 -9.27 15.89
C LYS A 37 -10.62 -10.23 14.82
N THR A 38 -11.47 -10.73 13.94
CA THR A 38 -11.07 -11.10 12.58
C THR A 38 -11.96 -10.31 11.65
N ASN A 39 -11.36 -9.37 10.93
CA ASN A 39 -12.10 -8.42 10.10
C ASN A 39 -12.56 -9.04 8.76
N LEU A 40 -12.21 -10.29 8.46
CA LEU A 40 -12.65 -10.99 7.25
C LEU A 40 -14.10 -11.46 7.41
N GLN A 41 -14.88 -11.35 6.34
CA GLN A 41 -16.24 -11.89 6.33
C GLN A 41 -16.22 -13.40 6.44
N ILE A 42 -16.96 -13.91 7.41
CA ILE A 42 -17.16 -15.33 7.64
C ILE A 42 -18.55 -15.67 7.10
N THR A 43 -18.61 -16.49 6.04
CA THR A 43 -19.84 -16.97 5.43
C THR A 43 -20.08 -18.44 5.80
N GLU A 44 -21.26 -18.98 5.44
CA GLU A 44 -21.51 -20.41 5.59
C GLU A 44 -20.56 -21.27 4.74
N LYS A 45 -20.03 -20.72 3.63
CA LYS A 45 -19.12 -21.40 2.69
C LYS A 45 -17.66 -21.34 3.14
N GLY A 46 -17.29 -20.44 4.06
CA GLY A 46 -15.90 -20.28 4.47
C GLY A 46 -15.51 -18.84 4.80
N VAL A 47 -14.20 -18.61 4.86
CA VAL A 47 -13.61 -17.27 5.09
C VAL A 47 -13.37 -16.60 3.76
N VAL A 48 -13.97 -15.45 3.55
CA VAL A 48 -13.81 -14.66 2.31
C VAL A 48 -12.54 -13.82 2.43
N ALA A 49 -11.53 -14.18 1.66
CA ALA A 49 -10.22 -13.52 1.67
C ALA A 49 -10.10 -12.40 0.64
N VAL A 50 -10.82 -12.50 -0.48
CA VAL A 50 -10.89 -11.47 -1.53
C VAL A 50 -12.34 -11.39 -2.01
N GLN A 51 -12.87 -10.16 -2.13
CA GLN A 51 -14.28 -9.93 -2.44
C GLN A 51 -14.41 -8.94 -3.60
N GLN A 52 -15.20 -9.34 -4.61
CA GLN A 52 -15.59 -8.49 -5.76
C GLN A 52 -14.42 -7.64 -6.31
N PHE A 53 -13.26 -8.28 -6.45
CA PHE A 53 -12.05 -7.59 -6.86
C PHE A 53 -12.10 -7.29 -8.35
N ASN A 54 -12.24 -5.99 -8.69
CA ASN A 54 -12.28 -5.48 -10.04
C ASN A 54 -11.07 -4.60 -10.30
N LEU A 55 -10.23 -4.95 -11.27
CA LEU A 55 -9.04 -4.20 -11.63
C LEU A 55 -8.67 -4.45 -13.09
N GLU A 56 -8.47 -3.40 -13.84
CA GLU A 56 -7.85 -3.43 -15.16
C GLU A 56 -6.43 -2.84 -15.04
N ILE A 57 -5.44 -3.61 -15.46
CA ILE A 57 -4.03 -3.23 -15.49
C ILE A 57 -3.62 -3.09 -16.95
N ALA A 58 -3.16 -1.91 -17.31
CA ALA A 58 -2.69 -1.63 -18.65
C ALA A 58 -1.39 -2.37 -18.99
N ASP A 59 -1.08 -2.50 -20.27
CA ASP A 59 0.21 -3.02 -20.70
C ASP A 59 1.35 -2.14 -20.17
N LYS A 60 2.39 -2.77 -19.59
CA LYS A 60 3.58 -2.12 -19.03
C LYS A 60 3.31 -1.25 -17.78
N GLU A 61 2.14 -1.31 -17.23
CA GLU A 61 1.79 -0.63 -15.99
C GLU A 61 2.44 -1.31 -14.79
N PHE A 62 2.87 -0.50 -13.81
CA PHE A 62 3.35 -0.96 -12.52
C PHE A 62 2.26 -0.73 -11.46
N ILE A 63 1.53 -1.79 -11.12
CA ILE A 63 0.49 -1.77 -10.08
C ILE A 63 1.06 -2.24 -8.75
N VAL A 64 0.75 -1.50 -7.69
CA VAL A 64 1.10 -1.89 -6.32
C VAL A 64 -0.16 -2.19 -5.51
N LEU A 65 -0.26 -3.41 -4.98
CA LEU A 65 -1.27 -3.80 -4.00
C LEU A 65 -0.71 -3.52 -2.60
N VAL A 66 -1.36 -2.66 -1.83
CA VAL A 66 -0.92 -2.28 -0.48
C VAL A 66 -2.07 -2.38 0.52
N GLY A 67 -1.76 -2.61 1.78
CA GLY A 67 -2.74 -2.72 2.87
C GLY A 67 -2.23 -3.51 4.06
N PRO A 68 -2.99 -3.61 5.14
CA PRO A 68 -2.64 -4.35 6.35
C PRO A 68 -2.37 -5.83 6.08
N SER A 69 -1.68 -6.50 7.01
CA SER A 69 -1.48 -7.95 6.93
C SER A 69 -2.83 -8.69 6.93
N GLY A 70 -2.96 -9.69 6.05
CA GLY A 70 -4.17 -10.50 5.95
C GLY A 70 -5.32 -9.87 5.15
N CYS A 71 -5.15 -8.72 4.49
CA CYS A 71 -6.22 -8.09 3.69
C CYS A 71 -6.43 -8.69 2.27
N GLY A 72 -5.73 -9.76 1.90
CA GLY A 72 -5.94 -10.46 0.63
C GLY A 72 -4.91 -10.18 -0.48
N LYS A 73 -3.91 -9.32 -0.29
CA LYS A 73 -2.89 -8.94 -1.32
C LYS A 73 -2.17 -10.14 -1.93
N SER A 74 -1.46 -10.92 -1.10
CA SER A 74 -0.72 -12.10 -1.57
C SER A 74 -1.65 -13.18 -2.13
N THR A 75 -2.89 -13.30 -1.61
CA THR A 75 -3.91 -14.18 -2.17
C THR A 75 -4.27 -13.75 -3.59
N THR A 76 -4.51 -12.45 -3.81
CA THR A 76 -4.79 -11.90 -5.15
C THR A 76 -3.61 -12.15 -6.09
N LEU A 77 -2.38 -11.87 -5.65
CA LEU A 77 -1.18 -12.13 -6.45
C LEU A 77 -1.04 -13.60 -6.81
N ARG A 78 -1.30 -14.52 -5.87
CA ARG A 78 -1.24 -15.97 -6.09
C ARG A 78 -2.34 -16.47 -7.03
N MET A 79 -3.53 -15.87 -7.01
CA MET A 79 -4.58 -16.12 -8.00
C MET A 79 -4.13 -15.73 -9.41
N VAL A 80 -3.48 -14.57 -9.57
CA VAL A 80 -2.88 -14.16 -10.85
C VAL A 80 -1.79 -15.15 -11.29
N ALA A 81 -0.97 -15.62 -10.35
CA ALA A 81 0.05 -16.63 -10.62
C ALA A 81 -0.50 -18.02 -10.93
N GLY A 82 -1.78 -18.31 -10.66
CA GLY A 82 -2.37 -19.66 -10.75
C GLY A 82 -1.91 -20.60 -9.64
N LEU A 83 -1.35 -20.05 -8.57
CA LEU A 83 -0.96 -20.79 -7.37
C LEU A 83 -2.10 -20.91 -6.36
N GLU A 84 -3.17 -20.19 -6.60
CA GLU A 84 -4.40 -20.19 -5.82
C GLU A 84 -5.60 -20.19 -6.78
N GLU A 85 -6.59 -21.01 -6.51
CA GLU A 85 -7.81 -21.10 -7.32
C GLU A 85 -8.71 -19.89 -7.09
N ILE A 86 -9.33 -19.39 -8.13
CA ILE A 86 -10.37 -18.36 -8.08
C ILE A 86 -11.69 -19.05 -7.76
N THR A 87 -12.41 -18.58 -6.73
CA THR A 87 -13.70 -19.17 -6.37
C THR A 87 -14.81 -18.67 -7.28
N GLU A 88 -14.83 -17.37 -7.58
CA GLU A 88 -15.81 -16.73 -8.49
C GLU A 88 -15.12 -15.60 -9.26
N GLY A 89 -15.66 -15.23 -10.42
CA GLY A 89 -15.15 -14.17 -11.27
C GLY A 89 -14.18 -14.67 -12.34
N GLU A 90 -13.59 -13.75 -13.07
CA GLU A 90 -12.74 -14.01 -14.22
C GLU A 90 -11.39 -13.30 -14.12
N LEU A 91 -10.33 -13.99 -14.51
CA LEU A 91 -8.99 -13.44 -14.66
C LEU A 91 -8.51 -13.62 -16.10
N TRP A 92 -8.17 -12.48 -16.71
CA TRP A 92 -7.65 -12.43 -18.08
C TRP A 92 -6.21 -11.92 -18.09
N ILE A 93 -5.36 -12.55 -18.91
CA ILE A 93 -4.01 -12.04 -19.25
C ILE A 93 -3.99 -11.87 -20.78
N GLY A 94 -3.88 -10.63 -21.22
CA GLY A 94 -4.17 -10.28 -22.61
C GLY A 94 -5.60 -10.68 -22.97
N ASN A 95 -5.75 -11.44 -24.05
CA ASN A 95 -7.05 -11.91 -24.53
C ASN A 95 -7.40 -13.34 -24.04
N LYS A 96 -6.63 -13.88 -23.08
CA LYS A 96 -6.79 -15.25 -22.62
C LYS A 96 -7.40 -15.28 -21.22
N LEU A 97 -8.54 -15.98 -21.06
CA LEU A 97 -9.06 -16.35 -19.74
C LEU A 97 -8.14 -17.40 -19.12
N VAL A 98 -7.62 -17.15 -17.91
CA VAL A 98 -6.59 -17.98 -17.29
C VAL A 98 -7.03 -18.67 -16.00
N ASN A 99 -8.31 -18.64 -15.63
CA ASN A 99 -8.79 -19.26 -14.40
C ASN A 99 -8.26 -20.70 -14.23
N ASP A 100 -8.40 -21.53 -15.25
CA ASP A 100 -8.03 -22.96 -15.24
C ASP A 100 -6.67 -23.23 -15.91
N VAL A 101 -5.90 -22.17 -16.24
CA VAL A 101 -4.58 -22.34 -16.86
C VAL A 101 -3.53 -22.56 -15.79
N ALA A 102 -2.75 -23.63 -15.93
CA ALA A 102 -1.67 -23.94 -14.99
C ALA A 102 -0.60 -22.82 -14.94
N PRO A 103 0.05 -22.56 -13.80
CA PRO A 103 1.05 -21.49 -13.62
C PRO A 103 2.14 -21.45 -14.70
N LYS A 104 2.63 -22.61 -15.12
CA LYS A 104 3.68 -22.74 -16.14
C LYS A 104 3.28 -22.24 -17.54
N ASP A 105 1.95 -22.17 -17.80
CA ASP A 105 1.38 -21.86 -19.12
C ASP A 105 0.73 -20.45 -19.14
N ARG A 106 0.89 -19.65 -18.06
CA ARG A 106 0.36 -18.28 -17.95
C ARG A 106 1.31 -17.19 -18.46
N ASP A 107 2.53 -17.55 -18.85
CA ASP A 107 3.59 -16.62 -19.29
C ASP A 107 3.89 -15.51 -18.28
N ILE A 108 3.96 -15.87 -17.02
CA ILE A 108 4.28 -15.02 -15.89
C ILE A 108 5.60 -15.41 -15.24
N ALA A 109 6.21 -14.48 -14.50
CA ALA A 109 7.28 -14.79 -13.57
C ALA A 109 6.95 -14.22 -12.18
N MET A 110 7.34 -14.93 -11.12
CA MET A 110 7.07 -14.52 -9.75
C MET A 110 8.34 -14.52 -8.90
N VAL A 111 8.53 -13.44 -8.16
CA VAL A 111 9.54 -13.29 -7.10
C VAL A 111 8.83 -13.44 -5.76
N PHE A 112 9.24 -14.40 -4.96
CA PHE A 112 8.66 -14.69 -3.65
C PHE A 112 9.39 -13.90 -2.55
N GLN A 113 8.72 -13.64 -1.45
CA GLN A 113 9.23 -12.98 -0.25
C GLN A 113 10.53 -13.61 0.28
N ASN A 114 10.66 -14.94 0.24
CA ASN A 114 11.83 -15.69 0.69
C ASN A 114 12.84 -15.96 -0.43
N TYR A 115 12.70 -15.26 -1.59
CA TYR A 115 13.52 -15.43 -2.80
C TYR A 115 13.41 -16.82 -3.46
N ALA A 116 13.12 -17.87 -2.72
CA ALA A 116 12.98 -19.28 -3.16
C ALA A 116 14.12 -19.76 -4.08
N LEU A 117 15.37 -19.36 -3.78
CA LEU A 117 16.54 -19.81 -4.54
C LEU A 117 16.88 -21.25 -4.22
N TYR A 118 17.34 -22.01 -5.24
CA TYR A 118 17.85 -23.37 -5.07
C TYR A 118 19.24 -23.32 -4.41
N PRO A 119 19.40 -23.75 -3.14
CA PRO A 119 20.60 -23.49 -2.37
C PRO A 119 21.84 -24.27 -2.85
N HIS A 120 21.62 -25.38 -3.54
CA HIS A 120 22.67 -26.25 -4.07
C HIS A 120 23.20 -25.81 -5.44
N MET A 121 22.44 -24.98 -6.16
CA MET A 121 22.77 -24.45 -7.50
C MET A 121 23.58 -23.15 -7.39
N THR A 122 24.41 -22.90 -8.41
CA THR A 122 25.07 -21.59 -8.59
C THR A 122 24.05 -20.50 -8.94
N VAL A 123 24.46 -19.23 -8.91
CA VAL A 123 23.65 -18.10 -9.41
C VAL A 123 23.26 -18.34 -10.88
N TYR A 124 24.26 -18.70 -11.71
CA TYR A 124 24.00 -19.05 -13.11
C TYR A 124 22.95 -20.16 -13.25
N ASP A 125 23.08 -21.25 -12.52
CA ASP A 125 22.14 -22.37 -12.61
C ASP A 125 20.75 -22.03 -12.08
N ASN A 126 20.64 -21.21 -11.04
CA ASN A 126 19.37 -20.68 -10.56
C ASN A 126 18.65 -19.88 -11.66
N MET A 127 19.37 -19.00 -12.35
CA MET A 127 18.82 -18.20 -13.43
C MET A 127 18.48 -19.06 -14.65
N ALA A 128 19.35 -19.98 -15.03
CA ALA A 128 19.19 -20.84 -16.20
C ALA A 128 18.12 -21.93 -16.04
N PHE A 129 17.70 -22.24 -14.82
CA PHE A 129 16.90 -23.43 -14.49
C PHE A 129 15.62 -23.55 -15.34
N ALA A 130 14.82 -22.50 -15.41
CA ALA A 130 13.56 -22.50 -16.15
C ALA A 130 13.77 -22.67 -17.67
N LEU A 131 14.84 -22.10 -18.21
CA LEU A 131 15.20 -22.24 -19.63
C LEU A 131 15.68 -23.65 -19.94
N LYS A 132 16.46 -24.27 -19.03
CA LYS A 132 16.88 -25.69 -19.14
C LYS A 132 15.67 -26.62 -19.17
N LEU A 133 14.66 -26.41 -18.32
CA LEU A 133 13.42 -27.18 -18.31
C LEU A 133 12.63 -27.05 -19.63
N ARG A 134 12.66 -25.86 -20.24
CA ARG A 134 12.05 -25.61 -21.57
C ARG A 134 12.89 -26.16 -22.72
N LYS A 135 14.03 -26.81 -22.45
CA LYS A 135 14.97 -27.33 -23.44
C LYS A 135 15.54 -26.26 -24.40
N THR A 136 15.65 -25.03 -23.92
CA THR A 136 16.26 -23.92 -24.68
C THR A 136 17.72 -24.25 -25.02
N PRO A 137 18.23 -23.91 -26.23
CA PRO A 137 19.61 -24.15 -26.62
C PRO A 137 20.61 -23.50 -25.65
N LYS A 138 21.72 -24.19 -25.36
CA LYS A 138 22.75 -23.74 -24.40
C LYS A 138 23.27 -22.32 -24.69
N GLY A 139 23.51 -22.00 -25.94
CA GLY A 139 24.02 -20.67 -26.35
C GLY A 139 23.01 -19.55 -26.07
N GLU A 140 21.72 -19.82 -26.24
CA GLU A 140 20.64 -18.86 -25.91
C GLU A 140 20.49 -18.69 -24.40
N ILE A 141 20.59 -19.80 -23.63
CA ILE A 141 20.59 -19.74 -22.16
C ILE A 141 21.75 -18.86 -21.68
N ASP A 142 22.97 -19.08 -22.18
CA ASP A 142 24.15 -18.31 -21.78
C ASP A 142 23.98 -16.82 -22.08
N LYS A 143 23.48 -16.49 -23.27
CA LYS A 143 23.18 -15.13 -23.68
C LYS A 143 22.17 -14.46 -22.74
N LYS A 144 21.02 -15.08 -22.49
CA LYS A 144 19.95 -14.53 -21.65
C LYS A 144 20.40 -14.38 -20.18
N VAL A 145 21.12 -15.36 -19.65
CA VAL A 145 21.62 -15.28 -18.26
C VAL A 145 22.65 -14.17 -18.11
N LYS A 146 23.59 -14.01 -19.05
CA LYS A 146 24.58 -12.92 -19.00
C LYS A 146 23.92 -11.55 -19.13
N GLN A 147 22.99 -11.39 -20.07
CA GLN A 147 22.20 -10.16 -20.21
C GLN A 147 21.47 -9.78 -18.91
N ALA A 148 20.76 -10.74 -18.32
CA ALA A 148 20.05 -10.50 -17.05
C ALA A 148 21.03 -10.19 -15.91
N ALA A 149 22.20 -10.83 -15.87
CA ALA A 149 23.24 -10.59 -14.87
C ALA A 149 23.84 -9.18 -15.01
N GLU A 150 24.05 -8.69 -16.24
CA GLU A 150 24.50 -7.32 -16.52
C GLU A 150 23.46 -6.28 -16.11
N ILE A 151 22.16 -6.50 -16.42
CA ILE A 151 21.06 -5.61 -16.02
C ILE A 151 21.04 -5.43 -14.49
N LEU A 152 21.32 -6.50 -13.74
CA LEU A 152 21.21 -6.57 -12.30
C LEU A 152 22.53 -6.36 -11.55
N ASP A 153 23.64 -6.12 -12.28
CA ASP A 153 24.98 -5.95 -11.70
C ASP A 153 25.38 -7.12 -10.78
N ILE A 154 25.23 -8.37 -11.29
CA ILE A 154 25.57 -9.61 -10.59
C ILE A 154 26.47 -10.55 -11.41
N THR A 155 27.07 -10.06 -12.47
CA THR A 155 27.89 -10.86 -13.39
C THR A 155 29.04 -11.58 -12.68
N GLU A 156 29.71 -10.91 -11.75
CA GLU A 156 30.83 -11.48 -10.96
C GLU A 156 30.39 -12.56 -9.95
N TYR A 157 29.07 -12.69 -9.69
CA TYR A 157 28.53 -13.66 -8.74
C TYR A 157 27.99 -14.92 -9.41
N LEU A 158 27.99 -15.03 -10.76
CA LEU A 158 27.38 -16.14 -11.50
C LEU A 158 27.86 -17.52 -11.06
N GLY A 159 29.14 -17.63 -10.65
CA GLY A 159 29.72 -18.90 -10.16
C GLY A 159 29.46 -19.18 -8.68
N ARG A 160 28.92 -18.24 -7.90
CA ARG A 160 28.68 -18.40 -6.47
C ARG A 160 27.39 -19.15 -6.18
N LYS A 161 27.28 -19.71 -4.97
CA LYS A 161 26.04 -20.30 -4.44
C LYS A 161 25.32 -19.29 -3.54
N PRO A 162 23.98 -19.40 -3.34
CA PRO A 162 23.18 -18.46 -2.54
C PRO A 162 23.70 -18.20 -1.13
N LYS A 163 24.34 -19.19 -0.49
CA LYS A 163 24.92 -19.05 0.85
C LYS A 163 26.07 -18.03 0.92
N ALA A 164 26.73 -17.75 -0.21
CA ALA A 164 27.85 -16.81 -0.30
C ALA A 164 27.42 -15.41 -0.76
N LEU A 165 26.12 -15.09 -0.70
CA LEU A 165 25.54 -13.84 -1.15
C LEU A 165 24.89 -13.08 0.01
N SER A 166 24.95 -11.73 -0.05
CA SER A 166 24.16 -10.86 0.82
C SER A 166 22.65 -10.95 0.51
N GLY A 167 21.81 -10.36 1.38
CA GLY A 167 20.34 -10.30 1.17
C GLY A 167 19.97 -9.69 -0.17
N GLY A 168 20.51 -8.51 -0.48
CA GLY A 168 20.25 -7.82 -1.75
C GLY A 168 20.77 -8.57 -2.97
N GLN A 169 21.94 -9.22 -2.86
CA GLN A 169 22.46 -10.07 -3.94
C GLN A 169 21.53 -11.27 -4.20
N ARG A 170 21.03 -11.94 -3.15
CA ARG A 170 20.04 -13.02 -3.31
C ARG A 170 18.78 -12.54 -3.97
N GLN A 171 18.30 -11.36 -3.62
CA GLN A 171 17.14 -10.75 -4.25
C GLN A 171 17.38 -10.48 -5.74
N ARG A 172 18.51 -9.84 -6.11
CA ARG A 172 18.86 -9.63 -7.52
C ARG A 172 18.91 -10.95 -8.30
N VAL A 173 19.43 -12.02 -7.71
CA VAL A 173 19.41 -13.36 -8.32
C VAL A 173 17.99 -13.88 -8.53
N ALA A 174 17.08 -13.68 -7.56
CA ALA A 174 15.68 -14.09 -7.69
C ALA A 174 14.96 -13.31 -8.80
N ILE A 175 15.23 -12.00 -8.90
CA ILE A 175 14.75 -11.16 -10.00
C ILE A 175 15.34 -11.64 -11.33
N GLY A 176 16.65 -11.91 -11.40
CA GLY A 176 17.32 -12.43 -12.60
C GLY A 176 16.75 -13.75 -13.09
N ARG A 177 16.44 -14.67 -12.16
CA ARG A 177 15.76 -15.93 -12.48
C ARG A 177 14.36 -15.70 -13.12
N ALA A 178 13.70 -14.62 -12.76
CA ALA A 178 12.41 -14.26 -13.32
C ALA A 178 12.56 -13.60 -14.70
N ILE A 179 13.52 -12.67 -14.85
CA ILE A 179 13.75 -11.89 -16.08
C ILE A 179 14.13 -12.76 -17.28
N VAL A 180 15.01 -13.75 -17.08
CA VAL A 180 15.51 -14.61 -18.19
C VAL A 180 14.42 -15.32 -18.98
N ARG A 181 13.18 -15.34 -18.47
CA ARG A 181 12.02 -15.95 -19.10
C ARG A 181 11.29 -15.02 -20.06
N ASP A 182 11.62 -13.72 -20.07
CA ASP A 182 10.90 -12.66 -20.79
C ASP A 182 9.37 -12.72 -20.55
N PRO A 183 8.90 -12.65 -19.28
CA PRO A 183 7.50 -12.85 -18.96
C PRO A 183 6.66 -11.67 -19.42
N GLN A 184 5.40 -11.92 -19.78
CA GLN A 184 4.42 -10.87 -20.07
C GLN A 184 3.99 -10.12 -18.80
N VAL A 185 3.93 -10.80 -17.65
CA VAL A 185 3.56 -10.21 -16.36
C VAL A 185 4.58 -10.61 -15.29
N PHE A 186 5.07 -9.62 -14.57
CA PHE A 186 6.06 -9.78 -13.51
C PHE A 186 5.39 -9.59 -12.14
N LEU A 187 5.39 -10.63 -11.34
CA LEU A 187 4.74 -10.66 -10.03
C LEU A 187 5.78 -10.61 -8.91
N MET A 188 5.59 -9.75 -7.92
CA MET A 188 6.48 -9.61 -6.77
C MET A 188 5.68 -9.64 -5.45
N ASP A 189 5.90 -10.67 -4.62
CA ASP A 189 5.25 -10.85 -3.32
C ASP A 189 6.20 -10.39 -2.20
N GLU A 190 6.04 -9.17 -1.72
CA GLU A 190 6.83 -8.52 -0.65
C GLU A 190 8.36 -8.69 -0.80
N PRO A 191 8.96 -8.39 -1.96
CA PRO A 191 10.33 -8.78 -2.24
C PRO A 191 11.38 -8.05 -1.38
N LEU A 192 11.04 -6.90 -0.77
CA LEU A 192 11.95 -6.08 0.04
C LEU A 192 11.80 -6.26 1.56
N SER A 193 10.79 -7.02 2.01
CA SER A 193 10.42 -7.13 3.44
C SER A 193 11.54 -7.67 4.33
N ASN A 194 12.41 -8.53 3.79
CA ASN A 194 13.50 -9.19 4.53
C ASN A 194 14.83 -8.41 4.50
N LEU A 195 14.82 -7.15 4.03
CA LEU A 195 16.00 -6.29 3.93
C LEU A 195 16.01 -5.22 5.02
N ASP A 196 17.21 -4.82 5.47
CA ASP A 196 17.38 -3.65 6.32
C ASP A 196 17.01 -2.36 5.56
N ALA A 197 16.78 -1.26 6.29
CA ALA A 197 16.30 0.01 5.74
C ALA A 197 17.20 0.59 4.65
N LYS A 198 18.54 0.52 4.84
CA LYS A 198 19.51 1.05 3.86
C LYS A 198 19.47 0.25 2.57
N LEU A 199 19.49 -1.07 2.67
CA LEU A 199 19.46 -1.97 1.52
C LEU A 199 18.09 -1.91 0.82
N ARG A 200 16.98 -1.78 1.57
CA ARG A 200 15.63 -1.58 1.02
C ARG A 200 15.57 -0.34 0.13
N ASN A 201 16.11 0.80 0.59
CA ASN A 201 16.15 2.03 -0.19
C ASN A 201 16.97 1.87 -1.48
N GLN A 202 18.12 1.19 -1.43
CA GLN A 202 18.92 0.89 -2.61
C GLN A 202 18.16 0.00 -3.60
N MET A 203 17.58 -1.09 -3.11
CA MET A 203 16.85 -2.05 -3.95
C MET A 203 15.58 -1.46 -4.57
N ARG A 204 14.90 -0.52 -3.89
CA ARG A 204 13.77 0.22 -4.45
C ARG A 204 14.20 1.03 -5.67
N ALA A 205 15.31 1.77 -5.58
CA ALA A 205 15.87 2.49 -6.71
C ALA A 205 16.27 1.56 -7.87
N GLU A 206 16.77 0.37 -7.55
CA GLU A 206 17.10 -0.65 -8.58
C GLU A 206 15.85 -1.21 -9.27
N ILE A 207 14.74 -1.40 -8.54
CA ILE A 207 13.48 -1.84 -9.14
C ILE A 207 12.92 -0.78 -10.11
N ILE A 208 13.05 0.52 -9.76
CA ILE A 208 12.66 1.62 -10.67
C ILE A 208 13.45 1.54 -11.97
N LYS A 209 14.79 1.45 -11.89
CA LYS A 209 15.66 1.33 -13.08
C LYS A 209 15.38 0.05 -13.87
N LEU A 210 15.08 -1.04 -13.15
CA LEU A 210 14.73 -2.32 -13.77
C LEU A 210 13.47 -2.21 -14.60
N ARG A 211 12.43 -1.59 -14.05
CA ARG A 211 11.16 -1.35 -14.73
C ARG A 211 11.36 -0.66 -16.09
N GLU A 212 12.22 0.36 -16.15
CA GLU A 212 12.52 1.09 -17.38
C GLU A 212 13.20 0.20 -18.43
N ARG A 213 14.00 -0.80 -17.99
CA ARG A 213 14.73 -1.71 -18.87
C ARG A 213 13.91 -2.91 -19.34
N ILE A 214 12.95 -3.34 -18.48
CA ILE A 214 12.11 -4.50 -18.74
C ILE A 214 10.72 -4.01 -19.09
N ASN A 215 10.41 -4.00 -20.33
CA ASN A 215 9.17 -3.48 -20.89
C ASN A 215 8.01 -4.48 -20.68
N THR A 216 7.59 -4.71 -19.42
CA THR A 216 6.57 -5.68 -19.02
C THR A 216 5.62 -5.11 -17.96
N THR A 217 4.47 -5.73 -17.76
CA THR A 217 3.48 -5.35 -16.74
C THR A 217 3.90 -5.89 -15.38
N PHE A 218 3.86 -5.05 -14.34
CA PHE A 218 4.24 -5.41 -12.98
C PHE A 218 3.04 -5.41 -12.04
N ILE A 219 2.95 -6.45 -11.20
CA ILE A 219 2.07 -6.48 -10.04
C ILE A 219 2.93 -6.73 -8.80
N TYR A 220 2.97 -5.75 -7.93
CA TYR A 220 3.82 -5.71 -6.76
C TYR A 220 2.97 -5.71 -5.48
N VAL A 221 3.29 -6.55 -4.53
CA VAL A 221 2.63 -6.59 -3.22
C VAL A 221 3.59 -6.08 -2.16
N THR A 222 3.11 -5.18 -1.31
CA THR A 222 3.86 -4.69 -0.15
C THR A 222 2.91 -4.31 0.99
N HIS A 223 3.45 -4.19 2.20
CA HIS A 223 2.82 -3.53 3.34
C HIS A 223 3.47 -2.16 3.62
N ASP A 224 4.55 -1.80 2.89
CA ASP A 224 5.28 -0.53 3.04
C ASP A 224 4.68 0.52 2.12
N GLN A 225 4.17 1.61 2.72
CA GLN A 225 3.58 2.73 2.00
C GLN A 225 4.58 3.45 1.12
N THR A 226 5.85 3.58 1.58
CA THR A 226 6.90 4.26 0.83
C THR A 226 7.23 3.50 -0.46
N GLU A 227 7.23 2.16 -0.41
CA GLU A 227 7.36 1.34 -1.62
C GLU A 227 6.19 1.60 -2.57
N ALA A 228 4.95 1.58 -2.06
CA ALA A 228 3.77 1.81 -2.87
C ALA A 228 3.79 3.19 -3.55
N MET A 229 4.09 4.24 -2.79
CA MET A 229 4.12 5.62 -3.27
C MET A 229 5.23 5.91 -4.29
N THR A 230 6.34 5.14 -4.25
CA THR A 230 7.51 5.40 -5.10
C THR A 230 7.62 4.50 -6.32
N LEU A 231 7.03 3.30 -6.29
CA LEU A 231 7.13 2.31 -7.36
C LEU A 231 5.91 2.29 -8.28
N GLY A 232 4.71 2.52 -7.74
CA GLY A 232 3.46 2.35 -8.46
C GLY A 232 3.12 3.48 -9.44
N ASP A 233 2.64 3.15 -10.62
CA ASP A 233 1.86 4.08 -11.44
C ASP A 233 0.49 4.30 -10.83
N ARG A 234 -0.15 3.19 -10.42
CA ARG A 234 -1.33 3.21 -9.55
C ARG A 234 -1.12 2.30 -8.35
N ILE A 235 -1.79 2.67 -7.27
CA ILE A 235 -1.83 1.94 -6.02
C ILE A 235 -3.25 1.41 -5.81
N VAL A 236 -3.36 0.14 -5.45
CA VAL A 236 -4.61 -0.49 -5.01
C VAL A 236 -4.53 -0.69 -3.51
N ILE A 237 -5.29 0.10 -2.78
CA ILE A 237 -5.35 0.04 -1.31
C ILE A 237 -6.41 -0.97 -0.92
N MET A 238 -6.02 -1.99 -0.15
CA MET A 238 -6.90 -3.09 0.26
C MET A 238 -7.11 -3.13 1.77
N LYS A 239 -8.33 -3.44 2.17
CA LYS A 239 -8.69 -3.74 3.57
C LYS A 239 -9.75 -4.83 3.60
N ASP A 240 -9.57 -5.83 4.47
CA ASP A 240 -10.57 -6.87 4.77
C ASP A 240 -11.11 -7.59 3.52
N GLY A 241 -10.24 -7.80 2.50
CA GLY A 241 -10.59 -8.44 1.24
C GLY A 241 -11.16 -7.52 0.17
N PHE A 242 -11.43 -6.25 0.48
CA PHE A 242 -11.98 -5.26 -0.45
C PHE A 242 -10.95 -4.25 -0.93
N ILE A 243 -11.13 -3.76 -2.14
CA ILE A 243 -10.48 -2.54 -2.62
C ILE A 243 -11.13 -1.35 -1.93
N GLN A 244 -10.32 -0.49 -1.32
CA GLN A 244 -10.76 0.75 -0.70
C GLN A 244 -10.63 1.94 -1.64
N GLN A 245 -9.54 1.98 -2.40
CA GLN A 245 -9.29 3.00 -3.43
C GLN A 245 -8.24 2.49 -4.43
N ILE A 246 -8.40 2.89 -5.68
CA ILE A 246 -7.40 2.77 -6.74
C ILE A 246 -7.10 4.18 -7.25
N GLY A 247 -5.82 4.53 -7.38
CA GLY A 247 -5.41 5.81 -7.92
C GLY A 247 -3.89 5.92 -8.05
N THR A 248 -3.42 6.99 -8.66
CA THR A 248 -1.99 7.34 -8.63
C THR A 248 -1.54 7.62 -7.21
N PRO A 249 -0.24 7.54 -6.89
CA PRO A 249 0.28 7.93 -5.58
C PRO A 249 -0.23 9.30 -5.11
N GLN A 250 -0.24 10.30 -6.00
CA GLN A 250 -0.69 11.65 -5.70
C GLN A 250 -2.20 11.71 -5.38
N GLU A 251 -3.03 10.97 -6.15
CA GLU A 251 -4.49 10.94 -5.93
C GLU A 251 -4.84 10.30 -4.59
N VAL A 252 -4.25 9.15 -4.24
CA VAL A 252 -4.57 8.47 -2.98
C VAL A 252 -4.08 9.24 -1.76
N PHE A 253 -3.02 10.05 -1.90
CA PHE A 253 -2.49 10.90 -0.85
C PHE A 253 -3.33 12.18 -0.67
N ASN A 254 -3.65 12.88 -1.78
CA ASN A 254 -4.33 14.18 -1.73
C ASN A 254 -5.85 14.06 -1.66
N HIS A 255 -6.42 12.97 -2.18
CA HIS A 255 -7.86 12.76 -2.28
C HIS A 255 -8.26 11.37 -1.73
N PRO A 256 -8.03 11.12 -0.42
CA PRO A 256 -8.40 9.85 0.18
C PRO A 256 -9.93 9.68 0.16
N TYR A 257 -10.39 8.52 -0.34
CA TYR A 257 -11.82 8.23 -0.48
C TYR A 257 -12.52 8.07 0.87
N ASN A 258 -11.83 7.54 1.88
CA ASN A 258 -12.40 7.31 3.20
C ASN A 258 -11.37 7.44 4.32
N LEU A 259 -11.83 7.41 5.56
CA LEU A 259 -11.00 7.50 6.77
C LEU A 259 -9.89 6.45 6.81
N PHE A 260 -10.15 5.23 6.31
CA PHE A 260 -9.14 4.19 6.31
C PHE A 260 -7.97 4.55 5.37
N VAL A 261 -8.26 4.97 4.14
CA VAL A 261 -7.22 5.40 3.18
C VAL A 261 -6.45 6.58 3.72
N ALA A 262 -7.15 7.59 4.26
CA ALA A 262 -6.55 8.79 4.84
C ALA A 262 -5.57 8.50 5.98
N GLY A 263 -5.94 7.57 6.88
CA GLY A 263 -5.09 7.16 8.00
C GLY A 263 -4.04 6.12 7.63
N PHE A 264 -4.27 5.35 6.55
CA PHE A 264 -3.31 4.34 6.12
C PHE A 264 -2.19 4.93 5.27
N ILE A 265 -2.45 5.94 4.44
CA ILE A 265 -1.47 6.59 3.57
C ILE A 265 -0.90 7.84 4.25
N GLY A 266 0.42 7.88 4.43
CA GLY A 266 1.17 8.94 5.10
C GLY A 266 1.84 8.48 6.39
N SER A 267 3.03 9.01 6.68
CA SER A 267 3.79 8.72 7.90
C SER A 267 4.47 10.01 8.40
N PRO A 268 4.05 10.51 9.56
CA PRO A 268 2.99 10.00 10.44
C PRO A 268 1.61 9.98 9.79
N GLN A 269 0.67 9.20 10.39
CA GLN A 269 -0.70 9.14 9.87
C GLN A 269 -1.45 10.47 10.06
N MET A 270 -2.51 10.66 9.25
CA MET A 270 -3.39 11.83 9.33
C MET A 270 -4.01 11.98 10.73
N ASN A 271 -4.04 13.20 11.25
CA ASN A 271 -4.79 13.52 12.46
C ASN A 271 -6.29 13.58 12.16
N PHE A 272 -7.11 13.03 13.05
CA PHE A 272 -8.57 13.07 12.92
C PHE A 272 -9.19 13.77 14.11
N PHE A 273 -10.14 14.66 13.85
CA PHE A 273 -10.85 15.43 14.86
C PHE A 273 -12.36 15.26 14.70
N ASP A 274 -13.09 15.32 15.81
CA ASP A 274 -14.53 15.56 15.79
C ASP A 274 -14.76 17.05 15.57
N ALA A 275 -15.46 17.42 14.50
CA ALA A 275 -15.68 18.79 14.08
C ALA A 275 -17.09 18.95 13.49
N LYS A 276 -17.45 20.19 13.15
CA LYS A 276 -18.71 20.49 12.48
C LYS A 276 -18.45 21.14 11.13
N LEU A 277 -19.14 20.65 10.10
CA LEU A 277 -19.24 21.34 8.82
C LEU A 277 -20.41 22.32 8.91
N ILE A 278 -20.13 23.59 8.75
CA ILE A 278 -21.11 24.70 8.85
C ILE A 278 -21.09 25.53 7.57
N LYS A 279 -22.13 26.37 7.39
CA LYS A 279 -22.15 27.42 6.36
C LYS A 279 -22.07 28.79 7.03
N LYS A 280 -21.01 29.53 6.71
CA LYS A 280 -20.82 30.92 7.14
C LYS A 280 -20.81 31.82 5.91
N ASP A 281 -21.64 32.83 5.89
CA ASP A 281 -21.79 33.75 4.75
C ASP A 281 -22.01 33.04 3.38
N GLY A 282 -22.73 31.91 3.41
CA GLY A 282 -23.03 31.08 2.22
C GLY A 282 -21.91 30.13 1.80
N LYS A 283 -20.76 30.12 2.47
CA LYS A 283 -19.62 29.25 2.21
C LYS A 283 -19.45 28.17 3.28
N TYR A 284 -19.01 27.00 2.87
CA TYR A 284 -18.66 25.93 3.80
C TYR A 284 -17.40 26.27 4.60
N ALA A 285 -17.48 26.04 5.90
CA ALA A 285 -16.37 26.16 6.83
C ALA A 285 -16.39 24.99 7.82
N VAL A 286 -15.26 24.71 8.40
CA VAL A 286 -15.12 23.72 9.49
C VAL A 286 -15.00 24.46 10.80
N ASP A 287 -15.83 24.12 11.77
CA ASP A 287 -15.71 24.57 13.17
C ASP A 287 -15.04 23.44 13.98
N LEU A 288 -13.83 23.71 14.44
CA LEU A 288 -13.06 22.85 15.34
C LEU A 288 -12.89 23.56 16.70
N TYR A 289 -13.68 23.16 17.69
CA TYR A 289 -13.65 23.72 19.05
C TYR A 289 -13.82 25.24 19.11
N GLY A 290 -14.62 25.83 18.19
CA GLY A 290 -14.82 27.29 18.09
C GLY A 290 -13.83 27.99 17.16
N HIS A 291 -12.81 27.31 16.67
CA HIS A 291 -11.92 27.81 15.62
C HIS A 291 -12.52 27.49 14.24
N VAL A 292 -12.90 28.53 13.49
CA VAL A 292 -13.62 28.38 12.22
C VAL A 292 -12.67 28.63 11.06
N VAL A 293 -12.53 27.62 10.19
CA VAL A 293 -11.67 27.64 8.99
C VAL A 293 -12.52 27.53 7.74
N GLU A 294 -12.51 28.55 6.87
CA GLU A 294 -13.19 28.51 5.57
C GLU A 294 -12.49 27.51 4.63
N LEU A 295 -13.27 26.66 3.96
CA LEU A 295 -12.74 25.70 2.99
C LEU A 295 -12.38 26.40 1.67
N SER A 296 -11.41 25.84 0.94
CA SER A 296 -10.98 26.37 -0.36
C SER A 296 -12.07 26.29 -1.44
N GLU A 297 -11.95 27.08 -2.50
CA GLU A 297 -12.96 27.19 -3.56
C GLU A 297 -13.24 25.85 -4.26
N ASP A 298 -12.22 25.02 -4.49
CA ASP A 298 -12.36 23.68 -5.09
C ASP A 298 -13.16 22.74 -4.19
N LYS A 299 -12.98 22.80 -2.87
CA LYS A 299 -13.75 22.03 -1.88
C LYS A 299 -15.18 22.54 -1.77
N GLN A 300 -15.37 23.87 -1.80
CA GLN A 300 -16.71 24.48 -1.87
C GLN A 300 -17.50 23.91 -3.06
N ALA A 301 -16.88 23.89 -4.25
CA ALA A 301 -17.53 23.41 -5.46
C ALA A 301 -17.95 21.93 -5.35
N LYS A 302 -17.07 21.07 -4.80
CA LYS A 302 -17.37 19.65 -4.61
C LYS A 302 -18.48 19.41 -3.59
N LEU A 303 -18.44 20.09 -2.45
CA LEU A 303 -19.48 19.96 -1.42
C LEU A 303 -20.85 20.45 -1.91
N VAL A 304 -20.87 21.51 -2.74
CA VAL A 304 -22.09 21.99 -3.39
C VAL A 304 -22.61 20.96 -4.41
N ALA A 305 -21.73 20.41 -5.27
CA ALA A 305 -22.10 19.43 -6.27
C ALA A 305 -22.67 18.14 -5.62
N ASN A 306 -22.12 17.75 -4.48
CA ASN A 306 -22.57 16.60 -3.71
C ASN A 306 -23.77 16.91 -2.78
N ASN A 307 -24.34 18.13 -2.83
CA ASN A 307 -25.47 18.58 -2.00
C ASN A 307 -25.27 18.30 -0.50
N VAL A 308 -24.06 18.53 0.01
CA VAL A 308 -23.70 18.24 1.41
C VAL A 308 -24.40 19.25 2.34
N ALA A 309 -25.13 18.74 3.34
CA ALA A 309 -25.73 19.56 4.39
C ALA A 309 -24.71 19.82 5.53
N GLU A 310 -25.01 20.86 6.34
CA GLU A 310 -24.31 21.09 7.61
C GLU A 310 -24.50 19.87 8.53
N GLN A 311 -23.41 19.36 9.10
CA GLN A 311 -23.42 18.14 9.89
C GLN A 311 -22.19 18.02 10.79
N GLU A 312 -22.25 17.10 11.75
CA GLU A 312 -21.05 16.61 12.41
C GLU A 312 -20.19 15.78 11.47
N ILE A 313 -18.89 16.01 11.50
CA ILE A 313 -17.92 15.37 10.60
C ILE A 313 -16.73 14.83 11.38
N THR A 314 -15.98 13.95 10.75
CA THR A 314 -14.57 13.71 11.11
C THR A 314 -13.69 14.56 10.19
N LEU A 315 -13.00 15.53 10.79
CA LEU A 315 -12.01 16.35 10.10
C LEU A 315 -10.68 15.62 10.07
N GLY A 316 -10.05 15.51 8.90
CA GLY A 316 -8.70 14.97 8.71
C GLY A 316 -7.72 16.07 8.36
N VAL A 317 -6.59 16.16 9.07
CA VAL A 317 -5.49 17.09 8.76
C VAL A 317 -4.17 16.33 8.85
N ARG A 318 -3.35 16.38 7.79
CA ARG A 318 -2.04 15.74 7.79
C ARG A 318 -1.08 16.45 8.74
N PRO A 319 -0.17 15.70 9.41
CA PRO A 319 0.80 16.28 10.35
C PRO A 319 1.64 17.41 9.77
N GLU A 320 2.03 17.31 8.50
CA GLU A 320 2.82 18.31 7.78
C GLU A 320 2.03 19.57 7.38
N HIS A 321 0.70 19.52 7.50
CA HIS A 321 -0.18 20.67 7.20
C HIS A 321 -0.63 21.41 8.46
N ILE A 322 -0.19 20.97 9.64
CA ILE A 322 -0.41 21.67 10.90
C ILE A 322 0.70 22.70 11.09
N THR A 323 0.32 23.92 11.40
CA THR A 323 1.23 25.00 11.78
C THR A 323 1.07 25.33 13.27
N ILE A 324 2.17 25.69 13.91
CA ILE A 324 2.18 26.16 15.31
C ILE A 324 2.35 27.67 15.31
N GLY A 325 1.53 28.39 16.08
CA GLY A 325 1.56 29.86 16.12
C GLY A 325 0.81 30.42 17.31
N ASP A 326 0.47 31.71 17.19
CA ASP A 326 -0.21 32.46 18.26
C ASP A 326 -1.74 32.33 18.19
N THR A 327 -2.27 31.87 17.06
CA THR A 327 -3.71 31.72 16.80
C THR A 327 -4.04 30.26 16.49
N GLY A 328 -5.34 29.92 16.59
CA GLY A 328 -5.83 28.59 16.29
C GLY A 328 -6.38 27.86 17.50
N VAL A 329 -6.29 26.53 17.48
CA VAL A 329 -6.79 25.64 18.54
C VAL A 329 -5.72 25.47 19.62
N ALA A 330 -6.08 25.73 20.88
CA ALA A 330 -5.16 25.59 22.01
C ALA A 330 -4.79 24.14 22.29
N GLY A 331 -3.53 23.89 22.59
CA GLY A 331 -2.98 22.60 22.95
C GLY A 331 -1.75 22.73 23.85
N LYS A 332 -1.22 21.58 24.25
CA LYS A 332 0.01 21.47 25.04
C LYS A 332 0.91 20.40 24.44
N ILE A 333 2.17 20.71 24.26
CA ILE A 333 3.16 19.73 23.79
C ILE A 333 3.41 18.71 24.90
N ASP A 334 3.13 17.45 24.63
CA ASP A 334 3.42 16.33 25.52
C ASP A 334 4.77 15.66 25.20
N VAL A 335 5.08 15.51 23.90
CA VAL A 335 6.34 14.90 23.43
C VAL A 335 6.94 15.73 22.30
N HIS A 336 8.26 15.79 22.28
CA HIS A 336 9.06 16.45 21.25
C HIS A 336 10.07 15.44 20.71
N GLU A 337 9.91 15.03 19.44
CA GLU A 337 10.79 14.08 18.77
C GLU A 337 11.62 14.78 17.69
N MET A 338 12.93 14.88 17.90
CA MET A 338 13.85 15.46 16.93
C MET A 338 14.19 14.42 15.84
N MET A 339 13.77 14.69 14.60
CA MET A 339 13.99 13.82 13.43
C MET A 339 15.12 14.34 12.50
N GLY A 340 15.94 15.27 12.97
CA GLY A 340 17.01 15.89 12.19
C GLY A 340 16.55 17.14 11.45
N SER A 341 15.95 17.03 10.28
CA SER A 341 15.44 18.15 9.49
C SER A 341 14.01 18.58 9.88
N SER A 342 13.39 17.88 10.80
CA SER A 342 12.05 18.21 11.32
C SER A 342 11.93 17.82 12.78
N VAL A 343 10.92 18.38 13.44
CA VAL A 343 10.46 18.00 14.77
C VAL A 343 9.06 17.45 14.65
N HIS A 344 8.80 16.30 15.27
CA HIS A 344 7.45 15.79 15.47
C HIS A 344 6.99 16.20 16.87
N LEU A 345 5.98 17.03 16.92
CA LEU A 345 5.37 17.49 18.17
C LEU A 345 4.09 16.70 18.42
N HIS A 346 4.04 15.96 19.52
CA HIS A 346 2.80 15.42 20.04
C HIS A 346 2.12 16.48 20.88
N VAL A 347 0.98 16.95 20.42
CA VAL A 347 0.22 18.02 21.06
C VAL A 347 -1.09 17.47 21.58
N ASN A 348 -1.31 17.57 22.87
CA ASN A 348 -2.59 17.25 23.49
C ASN A 348 -3.54 18.43 23.36
N THR A 349 -4.69 18.20 22.74
CA THR A 349 -5.77 19.17 22.62
C THR A 349 -7.10 18.52 22.94
N HIS A 350 -7.85 19.07 23.89
CA HIS A 350 -9.16 18.53 24.32
C HIS A 350 -9.16 17.02 24.65
N GLY A 351 -8.05 16.52 25.20
CA GLY A 351 -7.87 15.10 25.54
C GLY A 351 -7.52 14.21 24.34
N LYS A 352 -7.20 14.79 23.18
CA LYS A 352 -6.79 14.09 21.98
C LYS A 352 -5.32 14.37 21.70
N ASP A 353 -4.55 13.34 21.39
CA ASP A 353 -3.16 13.46 20.95
C ASP A 353 -3.12 13.63 19.43
N ILE A 354 -2.43 14.66 18.96
CA ILE A 354 -2.20 14.97 17.55
C ILE A 354 -0.71 15.12 17.28
N ILE A 355 -0.30 14.89 16.05
CA ILE A 355 1.08 15.07 15.62
C ILE A 355 1.17 16.24 14.66
N ALA A 356 2.07 17.21 14.95
CA ALA A 356 2.47 18.25 14.02
C ALA A 356 3.91 18.00 13.58
N VAL A 357 4.17 18.02 12.27
CA VAL A 357 5.52 17.86 11.69
C VAL A 357 6.02 19.23 11.26
N ILE A 358 6.97 19.79 12.01
CA ILE A 358 7.51 21.12 11.79
C ILE A 358 8.91 21.01 11.18
N SER A 359 9.13 21.63 10.02
CA SER A 359 10.46 21.74 9.43
C SER A 359 11.36 22.63 10.30
N THR A 360 12.57 22.16 10.59
CA THR A 360 13.55 22.94 11.38
C THR A 360 14.62 23.60 10.51
N MET A 361 14.51 23.50 9.18
CA MET A 361 15.55 23.98 8.27
C MET A 361 15.76 25.49 8.32
N ASP A 362 14.71 26.26 8.58
CA ASP A 362 14.73 27.71 8.62
C ASP A 362 14.58 28.26 10.07
N MET A 363 14.73 27.39 11.08
CA MET A 363 14.58 27.72 12.50
C MET A 363 15.94 27.82 13.19
N SER A 364 16.03 28.77 14.13
CA SER A 364 17.18 28.83 15.04
C SER A 364 17.12 27.73 16.10
N GLU A 365 18.26 27.37 16.67
CA GLU A 365 18.33 26.39 17.78
C GLU A 365 17.46 26.82 18.98
N ALA A 366 17.33 28.12 19.23
CA ALA A 366 16.50 28.69 20.31
C ALA A 366 15.02 28.46 20.06
N GLU A 367 14.52 28.65 18.82
CA GLU A 367 13.14 28.38 18.44
C GLU A 367 12.82 26.88 18.56
N VAL A 368 13.71 26.02 18.09
CA VAL A 368 13.52 24.57 18.23
C VAL A 368 13.51 24.15 19.71
N ALA A 369 14.43 24.72 20.53
CA ALA A 369 14.49 24.42 21.96
C ALA A 369 13.27 24.94 22.76
N ALA A 370 12.57 25.95 22.24
CA ALA A 370 11.33 26.47 22.85
C ALA A 370 10.14 25.49 22.71
N MET A 371 10.13 24.62 21.69
CA MET A 371 9.09 23.63 21.42
C MET A 371 9.21 22.38 22.32
N LYS A 372 9.44 22.55 23.61
CA LYS A 372 9.66 21.45 24.57
C LYS A 372 8.35 20.96 25.19
N ALA A 373 8.40 19.75 25.72
CA ALA A 373 7.28 19.17 26.47
C ALA A 373 6.84 20.10 27.61
N GLY A 374 5.53 20.23 27.77
CA GLY A 374 4.89 21.12 28.75
C GLY A 374 4.56 22.51 28.23
N THR A 375 5.07 22.93 27.04
CA THR A 375 4.79 24.25 26.45
C THR A 375 3.36 24.30 25.92
N ALA A 376 2.62 25.35 26.27
CA ALA A 376 1.33 25.68 25.67
C ALA A 376 1.54 26.25 24.27
N VAL A 377 0.77 25.78 23.30
CA VAL A 377 0.83 26.22 21.91
C VAL A 377 -0.56 26.35 21.34
N ASN A 378 -0.71 27.11 20.26
CA ASN A 378 -1.88 27.00 19.41
C ASN A 378 -1.46 26.40 18.07
N PHE A 379 -2.34 25.58 17.48
CA PHE A 379 -2.13 25.03 16.16
C PHE A 379 -3.25 25.47 15.21
N ASP A 380 -2.90 25.59 13.94
CA ASP A 380 -3.81 25.98 12.87
C ASP A 380 -3.58 25.12 11.63
N PHE A 381 -4.52 25.16 10.69
CA PHE A 381 -4.45 24.46 9.42
C PHE A 381 -5.22 25.22 8.34
N GLY A 382 -4.76 25.14 7.09
CA GLY A 382 -5.45 25.77 5.97
C GLY A 382 -6.66 24.99 5.48
N GLY A 383 -7.71 25.68 5.07
CA GLY A 383 -8.93 25.05 4.53
C GLY A 383 -8.72 24.24 3.24
N HIS A 384 -7.61 24.45 2.53
CA HIS A 384 -7.23 23.65 1.38
C HIS A 384 -6.55 22.32 1.75
N ASN A 385 -5.98 22.23 2.97
CA ASN A 385 -5.18 21.10 3.45
C ASN A 385 -5.96 20.14 4.37
N CYS A 386 -7.22 20.42 4.67
CA CYS A 386 -8.03 19.55 5.49
C CYS A 386 -9.00 18.71 4.65
N HIS A 387 -9.44 17.58 5.19
CA HIS A 387 -10.41 16.67 4.55
C HIS A 387 -11.63 16.50 5.45
N VAL A 388 -12.81 16.45 4.84
CA VAL A 388 -14.08 16.32 5.56
C VAL A 388 -14.72 14.97 5.29
N PHE A 389 -14.83 14.15 6.34
CA PHE A 389 -15.40 12.81 6.24
C PHE A 389 -16.75 12.75 6.95
N ASN A 390 -17.70 12.06 6.36
CA ASN A 390 -18.96 11.75 7.03
C ASN A 390 -18.68 10.94 8.31
N LYS A 391 -19.25 11.37 9.43
CA LYS A 391 -18.95 10.78 10.75
C LYS A 391 -19.41 9.32 10.89
N GLU A 392 -20.52 8.94 10.22
CA GLU A 392 -21.07 7.60 10.32
C GLU A 392 -20.46 6.62 9.32
N THR A 393 -20.33 7.03 8.05
CA THR A 393 -19.83 6.16 6.97
C THR A 393 -18.32 6.18 6.83
N GLY A 394 -17.66 7.23 7.30
CA GLY A 394 -16.23 7.47 7.10
C GLY A 394 -15.84 7.82 5.67
N ILE A 395 -16.80 8.05 4.78
CA ILE A 395 -16.56 8.43 3.38
C ILE A 395 -16.25 9.92 3.30
N ASN A 396 -15.31 10.30 2.44
CA ASN A 396 -14.98 11.70 2.17
C ASN A 396 -16.16 12.39 1.49
N LEU A 397 -16.61 13.51 2.04
CA LEU A 397 -17.73 14.29 1.50
C LEU A 397 -17.40 15.03 0.20
N GLU A 398 -16.12 15.11 -0.14
CA GLU A 398 -15.59 15.69 -1.38
C GLU A 398 -15.46 14.65 -2.54
N ALA A 399 -15.74 13.34 -2.29
CA ALA A 399 -15.54 12.23 -3.24
C ALA A 399 -16.64 12.15 -4.30
#